data_455fec8783f5273ce74762bfcc501860
#
_entry.id   455fec8783f5273ce74762bfcc501860
#
_cell.length_a   1.000
_cell.length_b   1.000
_cell.length_c   1.000
_cell.angle_alpha   90.00
_cell.angle_beta   90.00
_cell.angle_gamma   90.00
#
_symmetry.space_group_name_H-M   'P 1'
#
loop_
_entity.id
_entity.type
_entity.pdbx_description
1 polymer ?
#
loop_
_entity_poly.entity_id
_entity_poly.type
_entity_poly.pdbx_seq_one_letter_code
_entity_poly.pdbx_strand_id
1 'polypeptide(L)'
;MPRYAAGKYSLGISDRSGRAYKLTNMMREWNGLLVGKDEFEPKQPQLDPRHHITDPQALRISRPARTEPAVAVLLEMDPFISGSSGSATITVIEPGHGRSTGDTVRFRDANGFDGFTESALEASDGFSITKVDSDRFTFAAGSGTATTGNVR
;
A
#
# COMPACT_ATOMS: atom_id res chain seq x y z
N MET A 1 -36.87 37.62 -26.18
CA MET A 1 -35.80 36.73 -26.69
C MET A 1 -35.64 35.57 -25.72
N PRO A 2 -35.66 34.33 -26.15
CA PRO A 2 -35.39 33.21 -25.30
C PRO A 2 -33.96 33.28 -24.80
N ARG A 3 -33.74 33.26 -23.47
CA ARG A 3 -32.41 33.21 -22.86
C ARG A 3 -31.99 31.74 -22.77
N TYR A 4 -31.08 31.31 -23.62
CA TYR A 4 -30.61 29.94 -23.68
C TYR A 4 -29.64 29.56 -22.55
N ALA A 5 -28.99 30.51 -21.92
CA ALA A 5 -28.13 30.28 -20.79
C ALA A 5 -28.16 31.46 -19.82
N ALA A 6 -28.44 31.21 -18.56
CA ALA A 6 -28.50 32.19 -17.50
C ALA A 6 -27.73 31.72 -16.24
N GLY A 7 -26.66 30.94 -16.40
CA GLY A 7 -25.91 30.34 -15.32
C GLY A 7 -26.80 29.52 -14.38
N LYS A 8 -26.76 29.82 -13.08
CA LYS A 8 -27.59 29.11 -12.07
C LYS A 8 -29.12 29.23 -12.26
N TYR A 9 -29.58 30.18 -13.09
CA TYR A 9 -30.99 30.38 -13.40
C TYR A 9 -31.42 29.75 -14.73
N SER A 10 -30.53 29.03 -15.42
CA SER A 10 -30.86 28.30 -16.62
C SER A 10 -31.87 27.21 -16.32
N LEU A 11 -32.56 26.78 -17.39
CA LEU A 11 -33.51 25.67 -17.32
C LEU A 11 -32.75 24.36 -17.52
N GLY A 12 -33.10 23.35 -16.72
CA GLY A 12 -32.74 21.95 -16.90
C GLY A 12 -33.99 21.13 -17.15
N ILE A 13 -33.86 19.96 -17.73
CA ILE A 13 -34.94 19.01 -17.97
C ILE A 13 -34.88 17.94 -16.88
N SER A 14 -36.01 17.63 -16.25
CA SER A 14 -36.13 16.54 -15.29
C SER A 14 -35.95 15.19 -15.99
N ASP A 15 -35.09 14.36 -15.45
CA ASP A 15 -34.84 12.99 -15.96
C ASP A 15 -36.05 12.07 -15.77
N ARG A 16 -36.99 12.44 -14.90
CA ARG A 16 -38.21 11.65 -14.59
C ARG A 16 -39.38 12.03 -15.49
N SER A 17 -39.75 13.31 -15.52
CA SER A 17 -40.95 13.77 -16.24
C SER A 17 -40.65 14.42 -17.59
N GLY A 18 -39.42 14.78 -17.90
CA GLY A 18 -39.07 15.55 -19.09
C GLY A 18 -39.51 17.02 -19.03
N ARG A 19 -40.00 17.51 -17.88
CA ARG A 19 -40.40 18.91 -17.72
C ARG A 19 -39.17 19.79 -17.49
N ALA A 20 -39.28 21.04 -17.94
CA ALA A 20 -38.24 22.04 -17.73
C ALA A 20 -38.38 22.73 -16.37
N TYR A 21 -37.37 22.67 -15.54
CA TYR A 21 -37.25 23.35 -14.25
C TYR A 21 -36.07 24.30 -14.24
N LYS A 22 -36.11 25.31 -13.37
CA LYS A 22 -34.89 26.10 -13.07
C LYS A 22 -33.89 25.19 -12.35
N LEU A 23 -32.62 25.23 -12.74
CA LEU A 23 -31.58 24.40 -12.09
C LEU A 23 -31.53 24.59 -10.56
N THR A 24 -31.89 25.77 -10.05
CA THR A 24 -31.99 26.04 -8.61
C THR A 24 -33.11 25.27 -7.92
N ASN A 25 -34.09 24.78 -8.68
CA ASN A 25 -35.23 24.00 -8.21
C ASN A 25 -35.11 22.51 -8.55
N MET A 26 -33.95 22.08 -8.96
CA MET A 26 -33.67 20.68 -9.23
C MET A 26 -32.82 20.06 -8.11
N MET A 27 -33.06 18.80 -7.82
CA MET A 27 -32.33 18.02 -6.83
C MET A 27 -31.87 16.69 -7.45
N ARG A 28 -30.75 16.19 -6.99
CA ARG A 28 -30.28 14.86 -7.39
C ARG A 28 -30.84 13.81 -6.44
N GLU A 29 -31.46 12.79 -6.98
CA GLU A 29 -31.93 11.64 -6.22
C GLU A 29 -30.81 10.65 -5.87
N TRP A 30 -31.13 9.69 -5.03
CA TRP A 30 -30.24 8.62 -4.57
C TRP A 30 -29.75 7.71 -5.73
N ASN A 31 -30.54 7.59 -6.80
CA ASN A 31 -30.22 6.81 -8.02
C ASN A 31 -29.38 7.61 -9.03
N GLY A 32 -29.13 8.90 -8.77
CA GLY A 32 -28.34 9.80 -9.61
C GLY A 32 -29.16 10.66 -10.57
N LEU A 33 -30.47 10.45 -10.67
CA LEU A 33 -31.37 11.26 -11.51
C LEU A 33 -31.43 12.70 -11.01
N LEU A 34 -31.50 13.65 -11.91
CA LEU A 34 -31.72 15.06 -11.64
C LEU A 34 -33.19 15.40 -11.90
N VAL A 35 -33.93 15.70 -10.82
CA VAL A 35 -35.41 15.89 -10.86
C VAL A 35 -35.81 17.22 -10.24
N GLY A 36 -37.03 17.69 -10.53
CA GLY A 36 -37.63 18.83 -9.84
C GLY A 36 -37.85 18.53 -8.35
N LYS A 37 -37.84 19.58 -7.51
CA LYS A 37 -38.11 19.43 -6.06
C LYS A 37 -39.44 18.80 -5.73
N ASP A 38 -40.46 19.01 -6.58
CA ASP A 38 -41.79 18.45 -6.49
C ASP A 38 -41.87 16.96 -6.89
N GLU A 39 -40.84 16.50 -7.62
CA GLU A 39 -40.70 15.11 -8.09
C GLU A 39 -39.72 14.30 -7.27
N PHE A 40 -39.04 14.93 -6.32
CA PHE A 40 -37.99 14.31 -5.53
C PHE A 40 -38.51 13.22 -4.60
N GLU A 41 -37.91 12.04 -4.69
CA GLU A 41 -38.18 10.91 -3.80
C GLU A 41 -36.93 10.55 -2.99
N PRO A 42 -37.04 10.50 -1.65
CA PRO A 42 -35.95 10.00 -0.81
C PRO A 42 -35.75 8.49 -1.02
N LYS A 43 -34.55 8.03 -0.82
CA LYS A 43 -34.26 6.60 -0.84
C LYS A 43 -35.07 5.85 0.21
N GLN A 44 -35.73 4.78 -0.20
CA GLN A 44 -36.46 3.92 0.73
C GLN A 44 -35.52 3.26 1.71
N PRO A 45 -35.80 3.30 3.03
CA PRO A 45 -34.94 2.69 4.04
C PRO A 45 -34.67 1.18 3.85
N GLN A 46 -35.56 0.49 3.17
CA GLN A 46 -35.44 -0.94 2.87
C GLN A 46 -34.31 -1.25 1.87
N LEU A 47 -33.92 -0.26 1.07
CA LEU A 47 -32.84 -0.40 0.10
C LEU A 47 -31.44 -0.23 0.74
N ASP A 48 -31.40 0.24 1.99
CA ASP A 48 -30.15 0.27 2.74
C ASP A 48 -29.97 -1.08 3.45
N PRO A 49 -28.84 -1.78 3.18
CA PRO A 49 -28.55 -3.02 3.88
C PRO A 49 -28.46 -2.76 5.38
N ARG A 50 -29.20 -3.54 6.18
CA ARG A 50 -29.11 -3.47 7.63
C ARG A 50 -27.78 -4.06 8.07
N HIS A 51 -27.04 -3.31 8.88
CA HIS A 51 -25.86 -3.85 9.53
C HIS A 51 -26.28 -4.92 10.55
N HIS A 52 -25.78 -6.12 10.40
CA HIS A 52 -25.86 -7.13 11.44
C HIS A 52 -24.88 -6.77 12.53
N ILE A 53 -25.39 -6.47 13.74
CA ILE A 53 -24.57 -6.10 14.90
C ILE A 53 -23.63 -7.25 15.33
N THR A 54 -24.00 -8.48 15.00
CA THR A 54 -23.25 -9.69 15.34
C THR A 54 -22.27 -10.14 14.24
N ASP A 55 -22.29 -9.51 13.06
CA ASP A 55 -21.36 -9.83 11.98
C ASP A 55 -20.29 -8.73 11.86
N PRO A 56 -19.07 -8.97 12.39
CA PRO A 56 -17.99 -7.99 12.30
C PRO A 56 -17.48 -7.79 10.86
N GLN A 57 -17.89 -8.64 9.91
CA GLN A 57 -17.50 -8.54 8.51
C GLN A 57 -18.50 -7.70 7.69
N ALA A 58 -19.70 -7.42 8.23
CA ALA A 58 -20.73 -6.60 7.60
C ALA A 58 -20.41 -5.11 7.70
N LEU A 59 -19.32 -4.68 7.09
CA LEU A 59 -18.94 -3.28 7.02
C LEU A 59 -19.73 -2.56 5.94
N ARG A 60 -20.34 -1.41 6.28
CA ARG A 60 -21.03 -0.54 5.31
C ARG A 60 -20.12 -0.12 4.17
N ILE A 61 -18.85 0.14 4.48
CA ILE A 61 -17.80 0.46 3.52
C ILE A 61 -16.60 -0.42 3.85
N SER A 62 -16.42 -1.47 3.06
CA SER A 62 -15.28 -2.35 3.22
C SER A 62 -14.04 -1.70 2.57
N ARG A 63 -13.19 -1.14 3.40
CA ARG A 63 -11.85 -0.67 3.02
C ARG A 63 -10.82 -1.20 4.02
N PRO A 64 -10.59 -2.51 4.05
CA PRO A 64 -9.58 -3.06 4.94
C PRO A 64 -8.20 -2.48 4.58
N ALA A 65 -7.36 -2.32 5.59
CA ALA A 65 -5.96 -2.05 5.35
C ALA A 65 -5.38 -3.17 4.48
N ARG A 66 -4.61 -2.80 3.48
CA ARG A 66 -3.97 -3.76 2.60
C ARG A 66 -2.86 -4.47 3.38
N THR A 67 -3.04 -5.75 3.63
CA THR A 67 -2.04 -6.63 4.25
C THR A 67 -1.38 -7.46 3.14
N GLU A 68 -0.67 -6.80 2.23
CA GLU A 68 0.16 -7.54 1.29
C GLU A 68 1.43 -8.01 2.00
N PRO A 69 1.87 -9.25 1.73
CA PRO A 69 3.19 -9.67 2.16
C PRO A 69 4.24 -8.73 1.58
N ALA A 70 5.31 -8.50 2.32
CA ALA A 70 6.43 -7.68 1.85
C ALA A 70 6.86 -8.15 0.46
N VAL A 71 6.88 -7.23 -0.51
CA VAL A 71 7.36 -7.53 -1.86
C VAL A 71 8.85 -7.81 -1.78
N ALA A 72 9.29 -8.91 -2.41
CA ALA A 72 10.72 -9.19 -2.55
C ALA A 72 11.37 -8.08 -3.37
N VAL A 73 12.43 -7.49 -2.85
CA VAL A 73 13.25 -6.49 -3.52
C VAL A 73 14.48 -7.19 -4.08
N LEU A 74 14.75 -6.99 -5.35
CA LEU A 74 15.97 -7.48 -5.98
C LEU A 74 17.12 -6.53 -5.59
N LEU A 75 18.13 -7.07 -4.95
CA LEU A 75 19.35 -6.33 -4.64
C LEU A 75 20.21 -6.17 -5.90
N GLU A 76 21.08 -5.16 -5.89
CA GLU A 76 22.08 -4.97 -6.96
C GLU A 76 23.09 -6.13 -7.01
N MET A 77 23.94 -6.13 -8.02
CA MET A 77 24.98 -7.14 -8.17
C MET A 77 26.02 -6.99 -7.03
N ASP A 78 26.39 -8.11 -6.40
CA ASP A 78 27.34 -8.16 -5.27
C ASP A 78 26.98 -7.22 -4.10
N PRO A 79 25.78 -7.35 -3.51
CA PRO A 79 25.29 -6.42 -2.50
C PRO A 79 25.93 -6.62 -1.12
N PHE A 80 26.59 -7.77 -0.91
CA PHE A 80 27.16 -8.14 0.38
C PHE A 80 28.62 -7.74 0.48
N ILE A 81 29.01 -7.19 1.61
CA ILE A 81 30.40 -6.91 1.96
C ILE A 81 30.67 -7.59 3.29
N SER A 82 31.65 -8.50 3.34
CA SER A 82 32.10 -9.11 4.59
C SER A 82 32.76 -8.09 5.51
N GLY A 83 32.63 -8.29 6.82
CA GLY A 83 33.38 -7.54 7.81
C GLY A 83 34.87 -7.89 7.77
N SER A 84 35.64 -7.48 8.79
CA SER A 84 37.07 -7.89 8.93
C SER A 84 37.16 -9.40 9.10
N SER A 85 38.32 -9.97 8.73
CA SER A 85 38.60 -11.41 8.89
C SER A 85 38.22 -11.89 10.31
N GLY A 86 37.50 -12.99 10.39
CA GLY A 86 36.93 -13.53 11.63
C GLY A 86 35.64 -12.93 12.11
N SER A 87 35.12 -11.90 11.44
CA SER A 87 33.79 -11.29 11.78
C SER A 87 32.65 -12.05 11.16
N ALA A 88 31.54 -12.18 11.92
CA ALA A 88 30.26 -12.68 11.39
C ALA A 88 29.37 -11.56 10.83
N THR A 89 29.81 -10.31 10.87
CA THR A 89 29.02 -9.15 10.42
C THR A 89 29.16 -8.97 8.92
N ILE A 90 28.03 -8.80 8.25
CA ILE A 90 27.95 -8.53 6.81
C ILE A 90 27.24 -7.19 6.63
N THR A 91 27.79 -6.36 5.76
CA THR A 91 27.17 -5.10 5.32
C THR A 91 26.45 -5.34 4.01
N VAL A 92 25.21 -4.87 3.92
CA VAL A 92 24.39 -4.93 2.71
C VAL A 92 24.27 -3.54 2.11
N ILE A 93 24.42 -3.46 0.79
CA ILE A 93 24.17 -2.25 0.00
C ILE A 93 22.77 -2.37 -0.61
N GLU A 94 21.86 -1.52 -0.18
CA GLU A 94 20.50 -1.40 -0.70
C GLU A 94 20.14 0.09 -0.73
N PRO A 95 20.32 0.78 -1.87
CA PRO A 95 20.09 2.22 -1.97
C PRO A 95 18.66 2.60 -1.61
N GLY A 96 18.50 3.57 -0.73
CA GLY A 96 17.20 4.08 -0.31
C GLY A 96 16.31 3.07 0.42
N HIS A 97 16.89 2.13 1.17
CA HIS A 97 16.20 0.97 1.75
C HIS A 97 15.08 1.32 2.76
N GLY A 98 15.05 2.52 3.31
CA GLY A 98 13.98 2.97 4.23
C GLY A 98 13.82 2.17 5.54
N ARG A 99 14.72 1.22 5.82
CA ARG A 99 14.67 0.34 7.00
C ARG A 99 15.19 1.03 8.26
N SER A 100 14.83 0.49 9.41
CA SER A 100 15.25 0.94 10.73
C SER A 100 16.03 -0.15 11.46
N THR A 101 16.89 0.24 12.39
CA THR A 101 17.57 -0.72 13.26
C THR A 101 16.55 -1.54 14.05
N GLY A 102 16.71 -2.86 14.03
CA GLY A 102 15.81 -3.83 14.65
C GLY A 102 14.81 -4.46 13.68
N ASP A 103 14.70 -3.97 12.45
CA ASP A 103 13.89 -4.62 11.41
C ASP A 103 14.45 -6.01 11.09
N THR A 104 13.59 -6.93 10.66
CA THR A 104 13.98 -8.28 10.24
C THR A 104 13.98 -8.38 8.73
N VAL A 105 15.08 -8.84 8.16
CA VAL A 105 15.26 -9.05 6.72
C VAL A 105 15.55 -10.53 6.44
N ARG A 106 15.00 -11.03 5.34
CA ARG A 106 15.28 -12.40 4.84
C ARG A 106 15.87 -12.29 3.45
N PHE A 107 16.94 -13.03 3.23
CA PHE A 107 17.53 -13.16 1.90
C PHE A 107 17.10 -14.49 1.28
N ARG A 108 17.09 -14.55 -0.03
CA ARG A 108 16.80 -15.74 -0.85
C ARG A 108 17.74 -15.74 -2.05
N ASP A 109 18.09 -16.92 -2.50
CA ASP A 109 18.96 -17.12 -3.67
C ASP A 109 20.32 -16.41 -3.51
N ALA A 110 20.82 -16.36 -2.27
CA ALA A 110 22.12 -15.78 -1.95
C ALA A 110 23.24 -16.79 -2.23
N ASN A 111 24.24 -16.39 -2.99
CA ASN A 111 25.46 -17.21 -3.16
C ASN A 111 26.36 -17.09 -1.95
N GLY A 112 27.02 -18.19 -1.58
CA GLY A 112 28.03 -18.17 -0.53
C GLY A 112 29.26 -17.35 -0.98
N PHE A 113 29.87 -16.61 -0.05
CA PHE A 113 31.07 -15.81 -0.30
C PHE A 113 31.90 -15.67 0.98
N ASP A 114 33.18 -15.48 0.85
CA ASP A 114 34.14 -15.17 1.92
C ASP A 114 33.99 -16.00 3.22
N GLY A 115 33.73 -17.31 3.11
CA GLY A 115 33.53 -18.19 4.26
C GLY A 115 32.11 -18.30 4.76
N PHE A 116 31.19 -17.54 4.21
CA PHE A 116 29.75 -17.68 4.48
C PHE A 116 29.11 -18.63 3.46
N THR A 117 28.36 -19.60 3.94
CA THR A 117 27.59 -20.52 3.09
C THR A 117 26.24 -19.90 2.75
N GLU A 118 25.61 -20.37 1.67
CA GLU A 118 24.24 -20.00 1.31
C GLU A 118 23.27 -20.14 2.50
N SER A 119 23.31 -21.30 3.20
CA SER A 119 22.48 -21.56 4.37
C SER A 119 22.73 -20.61 5.54
N ALA A 120 23.91 -20.02 5.64
CA ALA A 120 24.25 -19.02 6.65
C ALA A 120 23.64 -17.64 6.33
N LEU A 121 23.34 -17.38 5.05
CA LEU A 121 22.74 -16.15 4.55
C LEU A 121 21.21 -16.24 4.43
N GLU A 122 20.65 -17.44 4.35
CA GLU A 122 19.22 -17.69 4.12
C GLU A 122 18.51 -18.25 5.36
N ALA A 123 18.65 -17.59 6.50
CA ALA A 123 17.95 -18.02 7.70
C ALA A 123 16.42 -17.88 7.55
N SER A 124 15.68 -18.94 7.88
CA SER A 124 14.21 -18.98 7.82
C SER A 124 13.54 -17.92 8.67
N ASP A 125 14.13 -17.57 9.79
CA ASP A 125 13.61 -16.57 10.73
C ASP A 125 14.04 -15.14 10.36
N GLY A 126 14.98 -15.03 9.42
CA GLY A 126 15.58 -13.78 8.99
C GLY A 126 16.63 -13.26 9.97
N PHE A 127 17.17 -12.10 9.63
CA PHE A 127 18.22 -11.44 10.39
C PHE A 127 17.72 -10.09 10.91
N SER A 128 17.98 -9.80 12.17
CA SER A 128 17.82 -8.46 12.70
C SER A 128 18.94 -7.58 12.18
N ILE A 129 18.58 -6.41 11.65
CA ILE A 129 19.52 -5.49 11.03
C ILE A 129 19.87 -4.31 11.92
N THR A 130 21.06 -3.76 11.69
CA THR A 130 21.46 -2.46 12.22
C THR A 130 21.68 -1.49 11.06
N LYS A 131 20.93 -0.41 11.04
CA LYS A 131 21.06 0.64 10.03
C LYS A 131 22.39 1.37 10.19
N VAL A 132 23.14 1.51 9.10
CA VAL A 132 24.36 2.30 9.03
C VAL A 132 24.06 3.69 8.47
N ASP A 133 23.44 3.74 7.27
CA ASP A 133 23.04 4.97 6.59
C ASP A 133 21.77 4.75 5.77
N SER A 134 21.44 5.64 4.82
CA SER A 134 20.27 5.52 3.95
C SER A 134 20.35 4.34 2.97
N ASP A 135 21.56 3.88 2.67
CA ASP A 135 21.86 2.96 1.58
C ASP A 135 22.51 1.67 2.05
N ARG A 136 22.79 1.57 3.37
CA ARG A 136 23.51 0.45 3.96
C ARG A 136 22.96 0.06 5.32
N PHE A 137 22.94 -1.24 5.57
CA PHE A 137 22.69 -1.81 6.88
C PHE A 137 23.60 -3.03 7.10
N THR A 138 23.75 -3.43 8.34
CA THR A 138 24.53 -4.60 8.72
C THR A 138 23.66 -5.63 9.40
N PHE A 139 24.06 -6.90 9.27
CA PHE A 139 23.47 -8.01 10.03
C PHE A 139 24.57 -9.00 10.43
N ALA A 140 24.30 -9.82 11.41
CA ALA A 140 25.17 -10.93 11.78
C ALA A 140 24.69 -12.21 11.08
N ALA A 141 25.58 -12.89 10.35
CA ALA A 141 25.26 -14.16 9.73
C ALA A 141 24.91 -15.23 10.78
N GLY A 142 24.04 -16.17 10.42
CA GLY A 142 23.63 -17.24 11.33
C GLY A 142 24.76 -18.22 11.67
N SER A 143 25.71 -18.37 10.78
CA SER A 143 26.91 -19.19 10.96
C SER A 143 28.02 -18.73 10.00
N GLY A 144 29.24 -19.12 10.28
CA GLY A 144 30.40 -18.71 9.49
C GLY A 144 30.99 -17.37 9.92
N THR A 145 32.18 -17.10 9.47
CA THR A 145 32.91 -15.85 9.66
C THR A 145 33.68 -15.52 8.41
N ALA A 146 33.95 -14.25 8.18
CA ALA A 146 34.75 -13.78 7.06
C ALA A 146 36.14 -14.42 7.08
N THR A 147 36.51 -15.05 6.00
CA THR A 147 37.86 -15.69 5.86
C THR A 147 38.90 -14.66 5.51
N THR A 148 38.68 -13.90 4.48
CA THR A 148 39.59 -12.86 4.00
C THR A 148 39.29 -11.51 4.62
N GLY A 149 37.98 -11.19 4.71
CA GLY A 149 37.47 -9.94 5.22
C GLY A 149 37.48 -8.80 4.21
N ASN A 150 36.49 -7.91 4.33
CA ASN A 150 36.27 -6.75 3.46
C ASN A 150 36.16 -7.12 1.96
N VAL A 151 35.64 -8.32 1.68
CA VAL A 151 35.36 -8.82 0.32
C VAL A 151 33.90 -8.48 -0.05
N ARG A 152 33.73 -8.11 -1.31
CA ARG A 152 32.46 -7.84 -1.96
C ARG A 152 32.14 -8.93 -2.96
#